data_9933d2ae3677271833abb6d8ce71cfa1
#
_entry.id   9933d2ae3677271833abb6d8ce71cfa1
#
_cell.length_a   1.000
_cell.length_b   1.000
_cell.length_c   1.000
_cell.angle_alpha   90.00
_cell.angle_beta   90.00
_cell.angle_gamma   90.00
#
_symmetry.space_group_name_H-M   'P 1'
#
loop_
_entity.id
_entity.type
_entity.pdbx_description
1 polymer ?
#
loop_
_entity_poly.entity_id
_entity_poly.type
_entity_poly.pdbx_seq_one_letter_code
_entity_poly.pdbx_strand_id
1 'polypeptide(L)'
;MPGGGDRTEDDVLGVDDEIEVEEARVAKTARDPLAPTQAEWTAHQATHLPYRSWCPECVAGRRDNPAHKKRADEERMLPEVGIDYAFVRREEETERVTILVVKDRETRAIQASVMRHKGTCHDEAGERAAEFIKNLGHHGKLLIKADNEPALKDLRAATILHLDQGILPVKPPQLGNHSRME
;
A
#
# COMPACT_ATOMS: atom_id res chain seq x y z
N MET A 1 -67.18 78.94 2.70
CA MET A 1 -66.60 79.58 1.55
C MET A 1 -65.20 79.32 1.46
N PRO A 2 -64.64 79.19 0.30
CA PRO A 2 -64.52 78.06 -0.63
C PRO A 2 -63.14 77.57 -0.64
N GLY A 3 -62.95 76.58 -1.22
CA GLY A 3 -62.53 76.18 -2.50
C GLY A 3 -61.36 75.25 -2.46
N GLY A 4 -61.56 74.22 -3.00
CA GLY A 4 -60.94 73.19 -3.76
C GLY A 4 -59.66 73.55 -4.41
N GLY A 5 -58.73 72.67 -4.32
CA GLY A 5 -57.48 72.66 -5.05
C GLY A 5 -57.07 71.22 -5.25
N ASP A 6 -57.60 70.74 -6.31
CA ASP A 6 -57.14 69.55 -6.99
C ASP A 6 -55.67 69.69 -7.33
N ARG A 7 -54.85 68.76 -6.93
CA ARG A 7 -53.46 68.58 -7.40
C ARG A 7 -53.28 67.20 -7.97
N THR A 8 -53.22 67.23 -9.24
CA THR A 8 -52.82 66.16 -10.12
C THR A 8 -51.58 65.51 -9.62
N GLU A 9 -51.65 64.22 -9.49
CA GLU A 9 -50.53 63.31 -9.23
C GLU A 9 -49.63 63.36 -10.45
N ASP A 10 -48.42 63.81 -10.23
CA ASP A 10 -47.37 63.73 -11.22
C ASP A 10 -46.96 62.29 -11.42
N ASP A 11 -47.13 61.80 -12.64
CA ASP A 11 -46.58 60.61 -13.18
C ASP A 11 -45.06 60.57 -13.00
N VAL A 12 -44.59 59.82 -12.03
CA VAL A 12 -43.19 59.43 -11.97
C VAL A 12 -43.01 58.24 -12.90
N LEU A 13 -42.61 58.54 -14.12
CA LEU A 13 -42.11 57.52 -15.03
C LEU A 13 -40.84 56.92 -14.40
N GLY A 14 -41.00 55.74 -13.80
CA GLY A 14 -39.91 54.86 -13.44
C GLY A 14 -39.24 54.39 -14.72
N VAL A 15 -38.08 54.94 -15.01
CA VAL A 15 -37.19 54.39 -16.01
C VAL A 15 -36.46 53.24 -15.30
N ASP A 16 -37.00 52.04 -15.44
CA ASP A 16 -36.24 50.84 -15.16
C ASP A 16 -35.13 50.72 -16.21
N ASP A 17 -33.98 51.37 -15.92
CA ASP A 17 -32.74 51.05 -16.59
C ASP A 17 -32.36 49.62 -16.20
N GLU A 18 -32.88 48.64 -16.93
CA GLU A 18 -32.35 47.29 -16.94
C GLU A 18 -30.91 47.39 -17.49
N ILE A 19 -29.99 47.51 -16.57
CA ILE A 19 -28.56 47.31 -16.89
C ILE A 19 -28.47 45.88 -17.34
N GLU A 20 -28.50 45.64 -18.67
CA GLU A 20 -28.07 44.41 -19.25
C GLU A 20 -26.63 44.19 -18.82
N VAL A 21 -26.46 43.42 -17.73
CA VAL A 21 -25.14 42.91 -17.35
C VAL A 21 -24.75 41.97 -18.48
N GLU A 22 -23.93 42.48 -19.40
CA GLU A 22 -23.34 41.67 -20.46
C GLU A 22 -22.64 40.51 -19.77
N GLU A 23 -23.32 39.33 -19.75
CA GLU A 23 -22.80 38.11 -19.13
C GLU A 23 -21.38 37.92 -19.66
N ALA A 24 -20.41 38.04 -18.78
CA ALA A 24 -19.00 37.88 -19.12
C ALA A 24 -18.85 36.53 -19.80
N ARG A 25 -18.59 36.54 -21.09
CA ARG A 25 -18.41 35.31 -21.89
C ARG A 25 -17.33 34.49 -21.21
N VAL A 26 -17.73 33.30 -20.70
CA VAL A 26 -16.79 32.35 -20.12
C VAL A 26 -15.68 32.09 -21.15
N ALA A 27 -14.46 32.44 -20.80
CA ALA A 27 -13.31 32.26 -21.65
C ALA A 27 -13.19 30.78 -22.01
N LYS A 28 -13.35 30.45 -23.28
CA LYS A 28 -13.08 29.09 -23.76
C LYS A 28 -11.57 28.88 -23.72
N THR A 29 -11.12 28.03 -22.80
CA THR A 29 -9.72 27.57 -22.79
C THR A 29 -9.39 26.93 -24.14
N ALA A 30 -8.27 27.33 -24.73
CA ALA A 30 -7.79 26.69 -25.94
C ALA A 30 -7.52 25.22 -25.65
N ARG A 31 -7.97 24.33 -26.54
CA ARG A 31 -7.73 22.90 -26.40
C ARG A 31 -6.22 22.62 -26.51
N ASP A 32 -5.68 21.87 -25.54
CA ASP A 32 -4.31 21.38 -25.63
C ASP A 32 -4.18 20.51 -26.91
N PRO A 33 -3.30 20.88 -27.85
CA PRO A 33 -3.11 20.13 -29.09
C PRO A 33 -2.60 18.69 -28.84
N LEU A 34 -2.04 18.40 -27.67
CA LEU A 34 -1.59 17.09 -27.26
C LEU A 34 -2.63 16.30 -26.47
N ALA A 35 -3.76 16.93 -26.14
CA ALA A 35 -4.84 16.24 -25.44
C ALA A 35 -5.54 15.23 -26.36
N PRO A 36 -5.84 14.01 -25.84
CA PRO A 36 -6.53 12.99 -26.64
C PRO A 36 -7.93 13.46 -27.03
N THR A 37 -8.42 12.97 -28.15
CA THR A 37 -9.84 13.12 -28.50
C THR A 37 -10.71 12.25 -27.60
N GLN A 38 -11.99 12.57 -27.47
CA GLN A 38 -12.93 11.76 -26.69
C GLN A 38 -12.98 10.30 -27.20
N ALA A 39 -12.89 10.10 -28.51
CA ALA A 39 -12.85 8.76 -29.10
C ALA A 39 -11.60 7.98 -28.72
N GLU A 40 -10.43 8.61 -28.75
CA GLU A 40 -9.16 8.00 -28.31
C GLU A 40 -9.19 7.67 -26.82
N TRP A 41 -9.75 8.55 -26.00
CA TRP A 41 -9.92 8.31 -24.58
C TRP A 41 -10.79 7.07 -24.34
N THR A 42 -11.97 7.02 -24.94
CA THR A 42 -12.91 5.90 -24.78
C THR A 42 -12.32 4.58 -25.27
N ALA A 43 -11.65 4.58 -26.43
CA ALA A 43 -10.99 3.38 -26.96
C ALA A 43 -9.85 2.89 -26.05
N HIS A 44 -9.08 3.82 -25.47
CA HIS A 44 -7.97 3.48 -24.58
C HIS A 44 -8.44 2.92 -23.24
N GLN A 45 -9.56 3.40 -22.70
CA GLN A 45 -10.12 2.94 -21.43
C GLN A 45 -10.49 1.45 -21.42
N ALA A 46 -10.75 0.87 -22.59
CA ALA A 46 -11.14 -0.54 -22.70
C ALA A 46 -9.97 -1.51 -22.38
N THR A 47 -8.75 -1.15 -22.74
CA THR A 47 -7.59 -2.06 -22.63
C THR A 47 -6.36 -1.44 -21.98
N HIS A 48 -6.30 -0.12 -21.89
CA HIS A 48 -5.12 0.67 -21.50
C HIS A 48 -3.86 0.38 -22.34
N LEU A 49 -4.03 -0.15 -23.54
CA LEU A 49 -2.96 -0.46 -24.49
C LEU A 49 -3.10 0.38 -25.77
N PRO A 50 -1.97 0.83 -26.34
CA PRO A 50 -0.63 0.92 -25.74
C PRO A 50 -0.58 1.97 -24.62
N TYR A 51 0.49 1.96 -23.81
CA TYR A 51 0.73 2.99 -22.76
C TYR A 51 0.54 4.41 -23.32
N ARG A 52 -0.18 5.23 -22.56
CA ARG A 52 -0.38 6.65 -22.85
C ARG A 52 -0.03 7.51 -21.64
N SER A 53 0.82 8.52 -21.85
CA SER A 53 1.26 9.43 -20.80
C SER A 53 0.16 10.34 -20.26
N TRP A 54 -0.91 10.53 -21.02
CA TRP A 54 -2.08 11.30 -20.62
C TRP A 54 -3.12 10.47 -19.83
N CYS A 55 -2.97 9.14 -19.76
CA CYS A 55 -3.87 8.26 -19.01
C CYS A 55 -3.39 8.10 -17.58
N PRO A 56 -4.17 8.52 -16.57
CA PRO A 56 -3.78 8.44 -15.16
C PRO A 56 -3.52 6.99 -14.71
N GLU A 57 -4.31 6.04 -15.18
CA GLU A 57 -4.19 4.62 -14.85
C GLU A 57 -2.89 4.03 -15.41
N CYS A 58 -2.55 4.37 -16.66
CA CYS A 58 -1.29 3.97 -17.27
C CYS A 58 -0.09 4.56 -16.53
N VAL A 59 -0.17 5.82 -16.14
CA VAL A 59 0.89 6.50 -15.37
C VAL A 59 1.02 5.88 -13.98
N ALA A 60 -0.10 5.62 -13.31
CA ALA A 60 -0.11 4.96 -11.99
C ALA A 60 0.45 3.54 -12.06
N GLY A 61 0.08 2.77 -13.09
CA GLY A 61 0.57 1.40 -13.30
C GLY A 61 2.06 1.31 -13.62
N ARG A 62 2.65 2.38 -14.19
CA ARG A 62 4.09 2.46 -14.48
C ARG A 62 4.90 3.12 -13.38
N ARG A 63 4.24 3.61 -12.36
CA ARG A 63 4.90 4.29 -11.24
C ARG A 63 5.75 3.28 -10.48
N ASP A 64 7.04 3.54 -10.41
CA ASP A 64 7.92 2.77 -9.55
C ASP A 64 7.44 2.85 -8.09
N ASN A 65 7.45 1.71 -7.41
CA ASN A 65 7.22 1.71 -5.98
C ASN A 65 8.25 2.63 -5.31
N PRO A 66 7.84 3.44 -4.31
CA PRO A 66 8.79 4.24 -3.56
C PRO A 66 9.94 3.36 -3.11
N ALA A 67 11.18 3.79 -3.38
CA ALA A 67 12.35 3.06 -2.95
C ALA A 67 12.25 2.75 -1.46
N HIS A 68 12.41 1.46 -1.10
CA HIS A 68 12.46 1.08 0.30
C HIS A 68 13.64 1.80 0.95
N LYS A 69 13.34 2.78 1.79
CA LYS A 69 14.37 3.45 2.59
C LYS A 69 15.05 2.40 3.46
N LYS A 70 16.34 2.17 3.25
CA LYS A 70 17.13 1.37 4.18
C LYS A 70 17.13 2.12 5.50
N ARG A 71 16.59 1.51 6.57
CA ARG A 71 16.81 2.02 7.91
C ARG A 71 18.30 1.96 8.20
N ALA A 72 18.86 3.03 8.77
CA ALA A 72 20.20 3.00 9.29
C ALA A 72 20.33 1.85 10.32
N ASP A 73 21.44 1.14 10.32
CA ASP A 73 21.63 -0.01 11.23
C ASP A 73 21.60 0.43 12.71
N GLU A 74 21.93 1.69 12.96
CA GLU A 74 21.89 2.35 14.29
C GLU A 74 20.47 2.49 14.87
N GLU A 75 19.43 2.54 14.03
CA GLU A 75 18.04 2.60 14.50
C GLU A 75 17.47 1.25 14.98
N ARG A 76 18.26 0.19 14.89
CA ARG A 76 17.80 -1.17 15.20
C ARG A 76 18.22 -1.55 16.60
N MET A 77 17.31 -1.38 17.51
CA MET A 77 17.54 -1.69 18.93
C MET A 77 17.43 -3.19 19.27
N LEU A 78 16.97 -4.03 18.37
CA LEU A 78 16.73 -5.45 18.64
C LEU A 78 17.26 -6.35 17.53
N PRO A 79 17.87 -7.50 17.87
CA PRO A 79 18.15 -8.56 16.91
C PRO A 79 16.90 -8.97 16.15
N GLU A 80 17.03 -9.29 14.88
CA GLU A 80 15.92 -9.57 13.99
C GLU A 80 16.15 -10.85 13.20
N VAL A 81 15.23 -11.80 13.32
CA VAL A 81 15.19 -13.04 12.52
C VAL A 81 13.98 -13.02 11.61
N GLY A 82 14.20 -13.23 10.32
CA GLY A 82 13.17 -13.40 9.30
C GLY A 82 12.89 -14.87 9.04
N ILE A 83 11.63 -15.25 8.90
CA ILE A 83 11.18 -16.60 8.55
C ILE A 83 10.30 -16.50 7.32
N ASP A 84 10.58 -17.33 6.32
CA ASP A 84 9.81 -17.37 5.08
C ASP A 84 9.83 -18.78 4.46
N TYR A 85 8.89 -19.04 3.51
CA TYR A 85 8.88 -20.22 2.69
C TYR A 85 9.27 -19.89 1.25
N ALA A 86 10.27 -20.59 0.75
CA ALA A 86 10.62 -20.60 -0.67
C ALA A 86 10.08 -21.88 -1.33
N PHE A 87 9.78 -21.76 -2.63
CA PHE A 87 9.32 -22.90 -3.42
C PHE A 87 10.25 -23.07 -4.61
N VAL A 88 10.81 -24.26 -4.75
CA VAL A 88 11.64 -24.61 -5.89
C VAL A 88 10.89 -25.64 -6.73
N ARG A 89 10.90 -25.47 -8.02
CA ARG A 89 10.32 -26.39 -8.99
C ARG A 89 11.28 -26.55 -10.16
N ARG A 90 11.51 -27.78 -10.59
CA ARG A 90 12.13 -28.04 -11.89
C ARG A 90 11.13 -27.86 -13.00
N GLU A 91 11.57 -27.40 -14.16
CA GLU A 91 10.69 -27.11 -15.30
C GLU A 91 9.87 -28.33 -15.75
N GLU A 92 10.42 -29.54 -15.59
CA GLU A 92 9.81 -30.79 -16.00
C GLU A 92 8.96 -31.48 -14.91
N GLU A 93 8.99 -30.98 -13.66
CA GLU A 93 8.30 -31.60 -12.54
C GLU A 93 7.03 -30.82 -12.17
N THR A 94 5.96 -31.55 -11.88
CA THR A 94 4.70 -30.97 -11.36
C THR A 94 4.77 -30.66 -9.87
N GLU A 95 5.65 -31.32 -9.13
CA GLU A 95 5.78 -31.18 -7.69
C GLU A 95 6.70 -29.99 -7.33
N ARG A 96 6.29 -29.26 -6.30
CA ARG A 96 7.06 -28.15 -5.74
C ARG A 96 7.73 -28.60 -4.45
N VAL A 97 9.01 -28.36 -4.32
CA VAL A 97 9.74 -28.54 -3.07
C VAL A 97 9.56 -27.30 -2.22
N THR A 98 9.03 -27.47 -1.02
CA THR A 98 8.88 -26.39 -0.04
C THR A 98 10.15 -26.29 0.79
N ILE A 99 10.70 -25.12 0.89
CA ILE A 99 11.93 -24.83 1.65
C ILE A 99 11.59 -23.78 2.71
N LEU A 100 11.81 -24.13 3.97
CA LEU A 100 11.79 -23.17 5.08
C LEU A 100 13.13 -22.41 5.07
N VAL A 101 13.07 -21.10 5.03
CA VAL A 101 14.24 -20.22 5.09
C VAL A 101 14.14 -19.39 6.38
N VAL A 102 15.16 -19.49 7.21
CA VAL A 102 15.33 -18.69 8.42
C VAL A 102 16.61 -17.87 8.27
N LYS A 103 16.50 -16.57 8.40
CA LYS A 103 17.62 -15.64 8.23
C LYS A 103 17.79 -14.75 9.44
N ASP A 104 18.93 -14.81 10.06
CA ASP A 104 19.35 -13.83 11.05
C ASP A 104 19.97 -12.61 10.37
N ARG A 105 19.55 -11.46 10.82
CA ARG A 105 19.99 -10.20 10.23
C ARG A 105 21.29 -9.70 10.81
N GLU A 106 21.55 -9.97 12.07
CA GLU A 106 22.74 -9.53 12.79
C GLU A 106 23.98 -10.30 12.32
N THR A 107 23.92 -11.62 12.43
CA THR A 107 25.03 -12.51 12.02
C THR A 107 25.06 -12.76 10.50
N ARG A 108 23.97 -12.46 9.79
CA ARG A 108 23.72 -12.79 8.38
C ARG A 108 23.65 -14.31 8.11
N ALA A 109 23.58 -15.12 9.14
CA ALA A 109 23.40 -16.54 9.00
C ALA A 109 22.05 -16.87 8.35
N ILE A 110 22.04 -17.88 7.51
CA ILE A 110 20.84 -18.37 6.82
C ILE A 110 20.80 -19.88 6.98
N GLN A 111 19.62 -20.39 7.40
CA GLN A 111 19.30 -21.80 7.35
C GLN A 111 18.21 -22.01 6.29
N ALA A 112 18.38 -23.03 5.48
CA ALA A 112 17.38 -23.53 4.53
C ALA A 112 17.12 -25.02 4.82
N SER A 113 15.83 -25.37 5.03
CA SER A 113 15.42 -26.73 5.33
C SER A 113 14.30 -27.16 4.39
N VAL A 114 14.45 -28.33 3.77
CA VAL A 114 13.38 -28.91 2.96
C VAL A 114 12.26 -29.40 3.87
N MET A 115 11.04 -28.97 3.55
CA MET A 115 9.83 -29.33 4.29
C MET A 115 8.88 -30.13 3.39
N ARG A 116 8.18 -31.08 3.97
CA ARG A 116 7.18 -31.86 3.23
C ARG A 116 5.97 -31.02 2.85
N HIS A 117 5.55 -30.13 3.75
CA HIS A 117 4.38 -29.29 3.58
C HIS A 117 4.65 -27.89 4.11
N LYS A 118 3.85 -26.92 3.65
CA LYS A 118 3.79 -25.58 4.20
C LYS A 118 2.90 -25.59 5.44
N GLY A 119 3.34 -24.92 6.51
CA GLY A 119 2.58 -24.81 7.76
C GLY A 119 3.08 -25.73 8.86
N THR A 120 2.30 -25.81 9.94
CA THR A 120 2.68 -26.47 11.21
C THR A 120 2.07 -27.85 11.41
N CYS A 121 1.53 -28.48 10.37
CA CYS A 121 0.81 -29.75 10.51
C CYS A 121 1.61 -30.87 11.19
N HIS A 122 2.93 -30.75 11.31
CA HIS A 122 3.82 -31.67 12.02
C HIS A 122 4.79 -31.00 12.99
N ASP A 123 4.60 -29.72 13.28
CA ASP A 123 5.43 -28.90 14.20
C ASP A 123 6.95 -28.85 13.91
N GLU A 124 7.43 -29.67 12.99
CA GLU A 124 8.84 -29.81 12.61
C GLU A 124 9.44 -28.48 12.13
N ALA A 125 8.65 -27.65 11.45
CA ALA A 125 9.10 -26.37 10.93
C ALA A 125 9.38 -25.35 12.05
N GLY A 126 8.52 -25.32 13.07
CA GLY A 126 8.68 -24.47 14.24
C GLY A 126 9.90 -24.86 15.07
N GLU A 127 10.07 -26.18 15.27
CA GLU A 127 11.17 -26.76 16.00
C GLU A 127 12.53 -26.47 15.34
N ARG A 128 12.65 -26.68 14.02
CA ARG A 128 13.87 -26.38 13.25
C ARG A 128 14.22 -24.90 13.25
N ALA A 129 13.23 -24.03 13.11
CA ALA A 129 13.44 -22.59 13.18
C ALA A 129 13.92 -22.16 14.58
N ALA A 130 13.33 -22.70 15.63
CA ALA A 130 13.71 -22.42 17.00
C ALA A 130 15.12 -22.94 17.32
N GLU A 131 15.47 -24.13 16.88
CA GLU A 131 16.80 -24.71 17.06
C GLU A 131 17.88 -23.83 16.40
N PHE A 132 17.64 -23.37 15.18
CA PHE A 132 18.54 -22.44 14.52
C PHE A 132 18.72 -21.16 15.31
N ILE A 133 17.62 -20.55 15.79
CA ILE A 133 17.66 -19.32 16.58
C ILE A 133 18.45 -19.50 17.89
N LYS A 134 18.27 -20.63 18.57
CA LYS A 134 19.04 -20.97 19.77
C LYS A 134 20.53 -21.07 19.50
N ASN A 135 20.91 -21.72 18.39
CA ASN A 135 22.31 -21.89 18.00
C ASN A 135 23.00 -20.59 17.61
N LEU A 136 22.27 -19.52 17.32
CA LEU A 136 22.81 -18.19 17.06
C LEU A 136 23.31 -17.48 18.34
N GLY A 137 22.93 -17.95 19.51
CA GLY A 137 23.35 -17.38 20.80
C GLY A 137 22.64 -16.08 21.18
N HIS A 138 21.49 -15.78 20.55
CA HIS A 138 20.69 -14.63 20.96
C HIS A 138 20.13 -14.79 22.37
N HIS A 139 20.17 -13.71 23.15
CA HIS A 139 19.60 -13.61 24.50
C HIS A 139 18.74 -12.36 24.64
N GLY A 140 17.70 -12.43 25.47
CA GLY A 140 16.81 -11.31 25.69
C GLY A 140 15.79 -11.09 24.57
N LYS A 141 15.51 -9.83 24.26
CA LYS A 141 14.47 -9.49 23.28
C LYS A 141 14.90 -9.78 21.85
N LEU A 142 14.09 -10.56 21.13
CA LEU A 142 14.30 -10.92 19.74
C LEU A 142 13.06 -10.60 18.90
N LEU A 143 13.24 -9.94 17.75
CA LEU A 143 12.17 -9.67 16.81
C LEU A 143 12.09 -10.78 15.77
N ILE A 144 11.00 -11.54 15.75
CA ILE A 144 10.75 -12.57 14.73
C ILE A 144 9.78 -12.00 13.70
N LYS A 145 10.26 -11.82 12.48
CA LYS A 145 9.49 -11.34 11.33
C LYS A 145 9.05 -12.48 10.43
N ALA A 146 7.81 -12.45 10.02
CA ALA A 146 7.21 -13.30 9.01
C ALA A 146 6.14 -12.50 8.29
N ASP A 147 5.84 -12.84 7.06
CA ASP A 147 4.74 -12.22 6.33
C ASP A 147 3.39 -12.49 6.98
N ASN A 148 2.39 -11.69 6.63
CA ASN A 148 1.04 -11.79 7.20
C ASN A 148 0.22 -12.98 6.70
N GLU A 149 0.84 -13.90 6.00
CA GLU A 149 0.21 -15.14 5.54
C GLU A 149 -0.16 -16.07 6.73
N PRO A 150 -1.33 -16.71 6.73
CA PRO A 150 -1.76 -17.57 7.85
C PRO A 150 -0.72 -18.63 8.22
N ALA A 151 -0.18 -19.38 7.23
CA ALA A 151 0.82 -20.40 7.46
C ALA A 151 2.11 -19.90 8.13
N LEU A 152 2.54 -18.66 7.81
CA LEU A 152 3.71 -18.04 8.43
C LEU A 152 3.41 -17.48 9.83
N LYS A 153 2.17 -17.07 10.09
CA LYS A 153 1.74 -16.71 11.45
C LYS A 153 1.75 -17.91 12.38
N ASP A 154 1.23 -19.06 11.90
CA ASP A 154 1.23 -20.30 12.64
C ASP A 154 2.66 -20.80 12.88
N LEU A 155 3.50 -20.77 11.86
CA LEU A 155 4.91 -21.10 11.97
C LEU A 155 5.64 -20.24 13.00
N ARG A 156 5.41 -18.92 12.96
CA ARG A 156 5.99 -18.01 13.96
C ARG A 156 5.52 -18.35 15.37
N ALA A 157 4.23 -18.66 15.54
CA ALA A 157 3.70 -19.04 16.84
C ALA A 157 4.33 -20.36 17.32
N ALA A 158 4.45 -21.37 16.46
CA ALA A 158 5.11 -22.63 16.76
C ALA A 158 6.59 -22.44 17.11
N THR A 159 7.31 -21.62 16.32
CA THR A 159 8.70 -21.28 16.63
C THR A 159 8.86 -20.70 18.03
N ILE A 160 7.97 -19.77 18.41
CA ILE A 160 7.99 -19.13 19.73
C ILE A 160 7.79 -20.14 20.86
N LEU A 161 6.95 -21.13 20.67
CA LEU A 161 6.71 -22.18 21.67
C LEU A 161 7.96 -23.05 21.94
N HIS A 162 8.82 -23.21 20.93
CA HIS A 162 10.04 -24.01 21.04
C HIS A 162 11.28 -23.20 21.44
N LEU A 163 11.17 -21.86 21.64
CA LEU A 163 12.30 -21.04 22.09
C LEU A 163 12.57 -21.24 23.58
N ASP A 164 13.83 -21.09 23.96
CA ASP A 164 14.25 -21.14 25.36
C ASP A 164 13.76 -19.93 26.16
N GLN A 165 13.60 -20.07 27.46
CA GLN A 165 13.14 -19.00 28.36
C GLN A 165 14.02 -17.74 28.35
N GLY A 166 15.27 -17.87 27.88
CA GLY A 166 16.20 -16.74 27.75
C GLY A 166 15.96 -15.85 26.55
N ILE A 167 15.11 -16.26 25.61
CA ILE A 167 14.76 -15.51 24.38
C ILE A 167 13.33 -15.00 24.50
N LEU A 168 13.17 -13.67 24.46
CA LEU A 168 11.87 -12.99 24.61
C LEU A 168 11.40 -12.49 23.24
N PRO A 169 10.50 -13.23 22.56
CA PRO A 169 10.01 -12.82 21.25
C PRO A 169 9.17 -11.55 21.33
N VAL A 170 9.49 -10.56 20.51
CA VAL A 170 8.75 -9.30 20.40
C VAL A 170 7.92 -9.31 19.12
N LYS A 171 6.68 -8.83 19.20
CA LYS A 171 5.85 -8.65 18.00
C LYS A 171 6.39 -7.48 17.18
N PRO A 172 6.50 -7.63 15.83
CA PRO A 172 6.82 -6.51 14.98
C PRO A 172 5.77 -5.40 15.17
N PRO A 173 6.17 -4.12 15.12
CA PRO A 173 5.22 -3.03 15.13
C PRO A 173 4.27 -3.23 13.96
N GLN A 174 2.98 -3.22 14.23
CA GLN A 174 1.96 -3.22 13.18
C GLN A 174 2.09 -1.88 12.45
N LEU A 175 2.50 -1.90 11.19
CA LEU A 175 2.33 -0.75 10.31
C LEU A 175 0.83 -0.49 10.26
N GLY A 176 0.41 0.57 10.95
CA GLY A 176 -0.99 1.00 10.93
C GLY A 176 -1.43 1.15 9.48
N ASN A 177 -2.54 0.53 9.14
CA ASN A 177 -3.27 0.90 7.95
C ASN A 177 -3.49 2.41 8.03
N HIS A 178 -2.78 3.17 7.22
CA HIS A 178 -3.19 4.53 6.92
C HIS A 178 -4.55 4.42 6.24
N SER A 179 -5.61 4.39 7.04
CA SER A 179 -6.94 4.70 6.58
C SER A 179 -6.81 6.03 5.85
N ARG A 180 -7.05 6.01 4.55
CA ARG A 180 -7.32 7.23 3.80
C ARG A 180 -8.40 7.96 4.57
N MET A 181 -8.03 9.07 5.18
CA MET A 181 -9.02 10.11 5.48
C MET A 181 -9.41 10.72 4.14
N GLU A 182 -10.67 10.59 3.83
CA GLU A 182 -11.38 11.29 2.76
C GLU A 182 -11.33 12.81 2.99
#